data_ead596cf60295f3c0cd914e9df68cd61
#
_entry.id   ead596cf60295f3c0cd914e9df68cd61
#
_cell.length_a   1.000
_cell.length_b   1.000
_cell.length_c   1.000
_cell.angle_alpha   90.00
_cell.angle_beta   90.00
_cell.angle_gamma   90.00
#
_symmetry.space_group_name_H-M   'P 1'
#
loop_
_entity.id
_entity.type
_entity.pdbx_description
1 polymer ?
#
loop_
_entity_poly.entity_id
_entity_poly.type
_entity_poly.pdbx_seq_one_letter_code
_entity_poly.pdbx_strand_id
1 'polypeptide(L)'
;VFVHFDGSSAPTQNELTQFLTDGAKEILNSLPKTRQRLFTTSNALNASSPTLTLGGSEVFGVVRNDDTINQPCREIAPQLEGRVRDSSDMSFATATDPVFFVRDNVLNIIPTPTNAQSGIVQTLNYPAVAYGDSAIAKFPDDGEYLVPLYASIKSLQNALSAKSGNSDITTALTAINTELDETQSICDELNTQVDSAITQLGESATQIDADVDTALAAINTAADRINTAVALANTQFDSAVTSNTAEDIELASSHVNTGNGFLSEASSSASEASAYASEVNARISQVGGYNQVVSGYLNAAQGFANEIQTKIQIAQGYGNEVTLRLNVINTEYSQMEKQQAKLQADYDKGLAQLVR
;
A
#
# COMPACT_ATOMS: atom_id res chain seq x y z
N VAL A 1 -10.20 -23.14 1.16
CA VAL A 1 -10.08 -22.01 0.22
C VAL A 1 -8.60 -21.80 -0.05
N PHE A 2 -8.15 -21.98 -1.30
CA PHE A 2 -6.77 -21.71 -1.66
C PHE A 2 -6.71 -20.28 -2.24
N VAL A 3 -6.09 -19.36 -1.50
CA VAL A 3 -5.72 -18.04 -2.01
C VAL A 3 -4.26 -18.14 -2.43
N HIS A 4 -3.98 -17.89 -3.70
CA HIS A 4 -2.62 -17.87 -4.21
C HIS A 4 -2.06 -16.46 -4.06
N PHE A 5 -0.94 -16.34 -3.36
CA PHE A 5 -0.19 -15.10 -3.20
C PHE A 5 1.14 -15.20 -3.94
N ASP A 6 1.56 -14.14 -4.60
CA ASP A 6 2.95 -14.02 -5.01
C ASP A 6 3.85 -13.84 -3.78
N GLY A 7 5.06 -14.42 -3.80
CA GLY A 7 5.92 -14.57 -2.63
C GLY A 7 6.14 -13.31 -1.78
N SER A 8 6.08 -12.10 -2.37
CA SER A 8 6.23 -10.83 -1.64
C SER A 8 4.93 -10.29 -1.05
N SER A 9 3.76 -10.79 -1.48
CA SER A 9 2.44 -10.35 -1.02
C SER A 9 1.78 -11.34 -0.07
N ALA A 10 2.42 -12.47 0.21
CA ALA A 10 1.94 -13.45 1.17
C ALA A 10 2.03 -12.87 2.60
N PRO A 11 0.97 -13.00 3.40
CA PRO A 11 1.02 -12.57 4.80
C PRO A 11 2.01 -13.43 5.58
N THR A 12 2.70 -12.81 6.52
CA THR A 12 3.58 -13.51 7.47
C THR A 12 2.77 -14.37 8.43
N GLN A 13 3.40 -15.35 9.08
CA GLN A 13 2.74 -16.16 10.11
C GLN A 13 2.19 -15.32 11.27
N ASN A 14 2.87 -14.22 11.62
CA ASN A 14 2.42 -13.30 12.67
C ASN A 14 1.15 -12.55 12.24
N GLU A 15 1.11 -12.06 11.01
CA GLU A 15 -0.09 -11.40 10.46
C GLU A 15 -1.26 -12.38 10.36
N LEU A 16 -1.01 -13.61 9.90
CA LEU A 16 -2.05 -14.65 9.87
C LEU A 16 -2.57 -14.96 11.27
N THR A 17 -1.71 -15.10 12.26
CA THR A 17 -2.08 -15.30 13.66
C THR A 17 -2.94 -14.15 14.17
N GLN A 18 -2.59 -12.90 13.83
CA GLN A 18 -3.40 -11.75 14.18
C GLN A 18 -4.77 -11.78 13.51
N PHE A 19 -4.83 -12.05 12.20
CA PHE A 19 -6.09 -12.12 11.46
C PHE A 19 -7.00 -13.24 11.95
N LEU A 20 -6.44 -14.41 12.29
CA LEU A 20 -7.19 -15.52 12.87
C LEU A 20 -7.76 -15.15 14.24
N THR A 21 -6.95 -14.53 15.10
CA THR A 21 -7.38 -14.07 16.42
C THR A 21 -8.48 -13.02 16.32
N ASP A 22 -8.34 -12.03 15.41
CA ASP A 22 -9.33 -10.99 15.20
C ASP A 22 -10.64 -11.56 14.61
N GLY A 23 -10.54 -12.53 13.70
CA GLY A 23 -11.69 -13.26 13.17
C GLY A 23 -12.46 -14.01 14.25
N ALA A 24 -11.76 -14.72 15.13
CA ALA A 24 -12.39 -15.42 16.24
C ALA A 24 -13.12 -14.45 17.18
N LYS A 25 -12.54 -13.28 17.48
CA LYS A 25 -13.16 -12.22 18.27
C LYS A 25 -14.42 -11.67 17.62
N GLU A 26 -14.37 -11.38 16.32
CA GLU A 26 -15.50 -10.82 15.57
C GLU A 26 -16.68 -11.78 15.54
N ILE A 27 -16.42 -13.08 15.28
CA ILE A 27 -17.43 -14.11 15.26
C ILE A 27 -18.09 -14.27 16.65
N LEU A 28 -17.31 -14.37 17.72
CA LEU A 28 -17.84 -14.47 19.08
C LEU A 28 -18.69 -13.26 19.46
N ASN A 29 -18.26 -12.05 19.10
CA ASN A 29 -19.02 -10.81 19.35
C ASN A 29 -20.33 -10.75 18.55
N SER A 30 -20.39 -11.39 17.40
CA SER A 30 -21.59 -11.45 16.55
C SER A 30 -22.65 -12.43 17.07
N LEU A 31 -22.27 -13.35 17.95
CA LEU A 31 -23.21 -14.33 18.52
C LEU A 31 -24.20 -13.65 19.48
N PRO A 32 -25.46 -14.13 19.54
CA PRO A 32 -26.38 -13.70 20.56
C PRO A 32 -25.89 -14.09 21.98
N LYS A 33 -26.18 -13.27 22.97
CA LYS A 33 -25.72 -13.47 24.38
C LYS A 33 -26.03 -14.85 24.95
N THR A 34 -27.12 -15.46 24.51
CA THR A 34 -27.50 -16.83 24.89
C THR A 34 -26.52 -17.88 24.42
N ARG A 35 -25.97 -17.73 23.19
CA ARG A 35 -24.94 -18.62 22.66
C ARG A 35 -23.56 -18.30 23.21
N GLN A 36 -23.21 -17.01 23.40
CA GLN A 36 -21.94 -16.61 24.01
C GLN A 36 -21.72 -17.22 25.38
N ARG A 37 -22.79 -17.43 26.17
CA ARG A 37 -22.73 -18.09 27.50
C ARG A 37 -22.16 -19.52 27.46
N LEU A 38 -22.29 -20.21 26.34
CA LEU A 38 -21.75 -21.58 26.19
C LEU A 38 -20.23 -21.58 26.12
N PHE A 39 -19.61 -20.45 25.76
CA PHE A 39 -18.17 -20.31 25.52
C PHE A 39 -17.47 -19.51 26.63
N THR A 40 -18.17 -19.26 27.76
CA THR A 40 -17.61 -18.56 28.92
C THR A 40 -16.58 -19.41 29.67
N THR A 41 -15.70 -18.72 30.36
CA THR A 41 -14.76 -19.31 31.30
C THR A 41 -15.21 -18.96 32.72
N SER A 42 -15.18 -19.93 33.61
CA SER A 42 -15.43 -19.70 35.03
C SER A 42 -14.10 -19.40 35.74
N ASN A 43 -14.04 -18.23 36.35
CA ASN A 43 -12.88 -17.78 37.13
C ASN A 43 -13.29 -17.82 38.60
N ALA A 44 -12.53 -18.55 39.40
CA ALA A 44 -12.79 -18.65 40.83
C ALA A 44 -12.14 -17.50 41.59
N LEU A 45 -12.89 -16.84 42.46
CA LEU A 45 -12.42 -15.89 43.47
C LEU A 45 -12.47 -16.54 44.87
N ASN A 46 -11.51 -16.20 45.71
CA ASN A 46 -11.41 -16.70 47.09
C ASN A 46 -10.79 -15.62 47.99
N ALA A 47 -10.57 -15.93 49.25
CA ALA A 47 -9.98 -14.99 50.20
C ALA A 47 -8.57 -14.50 49.80
N SER A 48 -7.77 -15.34 49.15
CA SER A 48 -6.39 -14.99 48.68
C SER A 48 -6.42 -14.22 47.34
N SER A 49 -7.45 -14.38 46.52
CA SER A 49 -7.66 -13.71 45.24
C SER A 49 -9.09 -13.21 45.17
N PRO A 50 -9.43 -12.15 45.91
CA PRO A 50 -10.82 -11.68 46.05
C PRO A 50 -11.34 -10.85 44.88
N THR A 51 -10.50 -10.52 43.94
CA THR A 51 -10.78 -9.70 42.76
C THR A 51 -10.33 -10.40 41.48
N LEU A 52 -10.93 -10.01 40.35
CA LEU A 52 -10.57 -10.51 39.02
C LEU A 52 -10.25 -9.35 38.09
N THR A 53 -9.05 -9.35 37.50
CA THR A 53 -8.74 -8.45 36.39
C THR A 53 -9.36 -9.01 35.11
N LEU A 54 -10.23 -8.23 34.47
CA LEU A 54 -11.03 -8.70 33.34
C LEU A 54 -10.27 -8.74 32.01
N GLY A 55 -9.22 -7.93 31.86
CA GLY A 55 -8.41 -7.91 30.63
C GLY A 55 -9.19 -7.61 29.36
N GLY A 56 -10.32 -6.91 29.46
CA GLY A 56 -11.23 -6.66 28.34
C GLY A 56 -12.28 -7.77 28.11
N SER A 57 -12.32 -8.80 28.97
CA SER A 57 -13.33 -9.86 28.92
C SER A 57 -14.69 -9.34 29.37
N GLU A 58 -15.76 -9.78 28.71
CA GLU A 58 -17.13 -9.46 29.10
C GLU A 58 -17.62 -10.38 30.24
N VAL A 59 -18.31 -9.82 31.23
CA VAL A 59 -18.85 -10.56 32.37
C VAL A 59 -20.29 -11.01 32.05
N PHE A 60 -20.53 -12.31 32.12
CA PHE A 60 -21.86 -12.93 31.89
C PHE A 60 -22.63 -13.28 33.15
N GLY A 61 -21.94 -13.47 34.23
CA GLY A 61 -22.55 -13.76 35.51
C GLY A 61 -21.51 -13.79 36.63
N VAL A 62 -21.97 -13.40 37.81
CA VAL A 62 -21.18 -13.45 39.04
C VAL A 62 -22.00 -14.13 40.09
N VAL A 63 -21.42 -15.16 40.71
CA VAL A 63 -22.04 -15.93 41.76
C VAL A 63 -21.11 -15.92 42.99
N ARG A 64 -21.64 -15.68 44.14
CA ARG A 64 -20.96 -15.85 45.41
C ARG A 64 -21.45 -17.13 46.08
N ASN A 65 -20.54 -17.99 46.47
CA ASN A 65 -20.82 -19.16 47.30
C ASN A 65 -20.59 -18.80 48.76
N ASP A 66 -21.56 -19.04 49.58
CA ASP A 66 -21.54 -18.82 51.04
C ASP A 66 -21.45 -20.15 51.76
N ASP A 67 -20.52 -21.00 51.41
CA ASP A 67 -20.22 -22.34 51.91
C ASP A 67 -21.34 -23.38 51.61
N THR A 68 -22.58 -22.99 51.60
CA THR A 68 -23.73 -23.89 51.38
C THR A 68 -24.58 -23.54 50.19
N ILE A 69 -24.66 -22.29 49.80
CA ILE A 69 -25.59 -21.79 48.75
C ILE A 69 -24.87 -20.86 47.80
N ASN A 70 -25.11 -21.07 46.52
CA ASN A 70 -24.68 -20.16 45.47
C ASN A 70 -25.71 -19.04 45.29
N GLN A 71 -25.29 -17.79 45.54
CA GLN A 71 -26.12 -16.62 45.38
C GLN A 71 -25.68 -15.81 44.16
N PRO A 72 -26.57 -15.46 43.23
CA PRO A 72 -26.23 -14.56 42.13
C PRO A 72 -25.92 -13.16 42.68
N CYS A 73 -24.82 -12.57 42.22
CA CYS A 73 -24.45 -11.22 42.61
C CYS A 73 -25.17 -10.20 41.69
N ARG A 74 -25.75 -9.19 42.31
CA ARG A 74 -26.36 -8.06 41.59
C ARG A 74 -25.30 -7.04 41.22
N GLU A 75 -25.33 -6.57 39.99
CA GLU A 75 -24.43 -5.52 39.52
C GLU A 75 -24.82 -4.17 40.10
N ILE A 76 -23.81 -3.41 40.55
CA ILE A 76 -23.99 -2.04 41.03
C ILE A 76 -23.00 -1.10 40.37
N ALA A 77 -23.34 0.19 40.36
CA ALA A 77 -22.36 1.22 39.94
C ALA A 77 -21.24 1.35 40.98
N PRO A 78 -19.97 1.50 40.59
CA PRO A 78 -18.83 1.59 41.50
C PRO A 78 -18.95 2.69 42.57
N GLN A 79 -19.70 3.77 42.26
CA GLN A 79 -19.94 4.89 43.18
C GLN A 79 -20.78 4.49 44.41
N LEU A 80 -21.52 3.38 44.34
CA LEU A 80 -22.35 2.87 45.41
C LEU A 80 -21.58 1.99 46.40
N GLU A 81 -20.30 1.74 46.20
CA GLU A 81 -19.46 0.88 47.03
C GLU A 81 -19.56 1.25 48.53
N GLY A 82 -19.50 2.54 48.88
CA GLY A 82 -19.62 3.01 50.26
C GLY A 82 -20.95 2.63 50.92
N ARG A 83 -22.04 2.74 50.16
CA ARG A 83 -23.39 2.42 50.67
C ARG A 83 -23.60 0.92 50.89
N VAL A 84 -23.11 0.10 49.98
CA VAL A 84 -23.27 -1.35 50.08
C VAL A 84 -22.35 -1.99 51.15
N ARG A 85 -21.35 -1.25 51.63
CA ARG A 85 -20.49 -1.65 52.75
C ARG A 85 -20.98 -1.14 54.10
N ASP A 86 -21.87 -0.17 54.13
CA ASP A 86 -22.41 0.40 55.35
C ASP A 86 -23.59 -0.43 55.84
N SER A 87 -23.43 -1.11 57.00
CA SER A 87 -24.47 -1.97 57.58
C SER A 87 -25.72 -1.21 58.03
N SER A 88 -25.68 0.11 58.11
CA SER A 88 -26.82 0.97 58.44
C SER A 88 -27.60 1.44 57.19
N ASP A 89 -27.05 1.25 55.98
CA ASP A 89 -27.71 1.62 54.71
C ASP A 89 -28.63 0.46 54.24
N MET A 90 -29.79 0.84 53.74
CA MET A 90 -30.77 -0.11 53.16
C MET A 90 -30.21 -0.90 51.97
N SER A 91 -29.14 -0.42 51.35
CA SER A 91 -28.45 -1.08 50.21
C SER A 91 -27.30 -2.00 50.65
N PHE A 92 -27.14 -2.23 51.94
CA PHE A 92 -26.07 -3.07 52.48
C PHE A 92 -26.06 -4.46 51.85
N ALA A 93 -24.92 -4.84 51.33
CA ALA A 93 -24.74 -6.14 50.69
C ALA A 93 -24.52 -7.24 51.74
N THR A 94 -25.34 -8.28 51.68
CA THR A 94 -25.25 -9.44 52.57
C THR A 94 -24.78 -10.68 51.82
N ALA A 95 -24.53 -11.76 52.56
CA ALA A 95 -24.20 -13.04 51.92
C ALA A 95 -25.34 -13.60 51.06
N THR A 96 -26.59 -13.23 51.41
CA THR A 96 -27.82 -13.63 50.70
C THR A 96 -28.24 -12.65 49.57
N ASP A 97 -27.73 -11.42 49.58
CA ASP A 97 -27.87 -10.44 48.49
C ASP A 97 -26.50 -9.82 48.17
N PRO A 98 -25.58 -10.62 47.59
CA PRO A 98 -24.25 -10.13 47.25
C PRO A 98 -24.32 -9.24 46.01
N VAL A 99 -23.37 -8.31 45.93
CA VAL A 99 -23.24 -7.40 44.80
C VAL A 99 -21.84 -7.49 44.18
N PHE A 100 -21.73 -7.08 42.95
CA PHE A 100 -20.45 -6.87 42.31
C PHE A 100 -20.43 -5.54 41.56
N PHE A 101 -19.23 -5.02 41.37
CA PHE A 101 -18.97 -3.88 40.50
C PHE A 101 -17.59 -4.05 39.80
N VAL A 102 -17.46 -3.34 38.72
CA VAL A 102 -16.19 -3.28 37.98
C VAL A 102 -15.61 -1.85 38.09
N ARG A 103 -14.38 -1.73 38.58
CA ARG A 103 -13.62 -0.48 38.63
C ARG A 103 -12.24 -0.72 38.07
N ASP A 104 -11.75 0.16 37.14
CA ASP A 104 -10.44 0.09 36.55
C ASP A 104 -10.11 -1.31 35.97
N ASN A 105 -11.11 -1.89 35.28
CA ASN A 105 -11.01 -3.24 34.70
C ASN A 105 -10.85 -4.38 35.73
N VAL A 106 -11.14 -4.11 37.02
CA VAL A 106 -11.09 -5.08 38.09
C VAL A 106 -12.50 -5.30 38.63
N LEU A 107 -12.94 -6.57 38.66
CA LEU A 107 -14.18 -6.98 39.25
C LEU A 107 -14.01 -7.23 40.72
N ASN A 108 -14.93 -6.67 41.55
CA ASN A 108 -14.99 -6.79 42.99
C ASN A 108 -16.33 -7.36 43.43
N ILE A 109 -16.34 -8.29 44.36
CA ILE A 109 -17.57 -8.85 44.98
C ILE A 109 -17.68 -8.35 46.42
N ILE A 110 -18.88 -7.98 46.82
CA ILE A 110 -19.23 -7.63 48.21
C ILE A 110 -20.42 -8.47 48.68
N PRO A 111 -20.36 -9.11 49.86
CA PRO A 111 -19.19 -9.21 50.76
C PRO A 111 -18.05 -10.00 50.12
N THR A 112 -16.81 -9.57 50.43
CA THR A 112 -15.62 -10.26 49.93
C THR A 112 -15.60 -11.71 50.43
N PRO A 113 -15.31 -12.71 49.56
CA PRO A 113 -15.22 -14.10 49.99
C PRO A 113 -14.16 -14.30 51.07
N THR A 114 -14.49 -15.06 52.10
CA THR A 114 -13.56 -15.50 53.14
C THR A 114 -13.06 -16.92 52.87
N ASN A 115 -12.25 -17.51 53.80
CA ASN A 115 -11.61 -18.81 53.55
C ASN A 115 -12.59 -19.99 53.28
N ALA A 116 -13.83 -19.92 53.80
CA ALA A 116 -14.86 -20.92 53.54
C ALA A 116 -15.79 -20.55 52.38
N GLN A 117 -15.53 -19.41 51.74
CA GLN A 117 -16.40 -18.82 50.71
C GLN A 117 -15.66 -18.66 49.41
N SER A 118 -16.40 -18.62 48.33
CA SER A 118 -15.79 -18.38 46.98
C SER A 118 -16.71 -17.48 46.16
N GLY A 119 -16.13 -16.93 45.12
CA GLY A 119 -16.86 -16.29 44.02
C GLY A 119 -16.57 -17.02 42.73
N ILE A 120 -17.55 -17.08 41.84
CA ILE A 120 -17.35 -17.58 40.47
C ILE A 120 -17.79 -16.47 39.52
N VAL A 121 -16.88 -16.06 38.70
CA VAL A 121 -17.10 -15.06 37.64
C VAL A 121 -17.06 -15.74 36.28
N GLN A 122 -18.18 -15.70 35.58
CA GLN A 122 -18.22 -16.19 34.20
C GLN A 122 -17.84 -15.06 33.24
N THR A 123 -16.75 -15.22 32.53
CA THR A 123 -16.26 -14.24 31.53
C THR A 123 -16.19 -14.86 30.16
N LEU A 124 -16.48 -14.07 29.13
CA LEU A 124 -16.19 -14.41 27.76
C LEU A 124 -14.75 -14.00 27.46
N ASN A 125 -13.88 -14.98 27.37
CA ASN A 125 -12.49 -14.74 26.99
C ASN A 125 -12.34 -15.00 25.50
N TYR A 126 -11.74 -14.04 24.79
CA TYR A 126 -11.47 -14.20 23.38
C TYR A 126 -10.28 -15.14 23.18
N PRO A 127 -10.43 -16.22 22.40
CA PRO A 127 -9.34 -17.14 22.15
C PRO A 127 -8.24 -16.45 21.33
N ALA A 128 -6.98 -16.66 21.71
CA ALA A 128 -5.85 -16.42 20.85
C ALA A 128 -5.75 -17.63 19.90
N VAL A 129 -5.76 -17.36 18.61
CA VAL A 129 -5.67 -18.42 17.57
C VAL A 129 -4.36 -18.26 16.85
N ALA A 130 -3.48 -19.27 16.96
CA ALA A 130 -2.20 -19.26 16.27
C ALA A 130 -2.30 -19.92 14.88
N TYR A 131 -1.39 -19.53 14.00
CA TYR A 131 -1.21 -20.24 12.74
C TYR A 131 -0.77 -21.68 13.02
N GLY A 132 -1.60 -22.63 12.58
CA GLY A 132 -1.33 -24.06 12.80
C GLY A 132 -2.15 -24.71 13.90
N ASP A 133 -2.98 -23.97 14.64
CA ASP A 133 -3.94 -24.56 15.56
C ASP A 133 -4.94 -25.42 14.78
N SER A 134 -5.22 -26.61 15.31
CA SER A 134 -6.15 -27.57 14.69
C SER A 134 -7.60 -27.42 15.17
N ALA A 135 -7.81 -26.67 16.27
CA ALA A 135 -9.11 -26.40 16.85
C ALA A 135 -9.02 -25.12 17.73
N ILE A 136 -10.14 -24.43 17.92
CA ILE A 136 -10.21 -23.23 18.74
C ILE A 136 -10.94 -23.54 20.05
N ALA A 137 -10.21 -23.46 21.15
CA ALA A 137 -10.79 -23.76 22.47
C ALA A 137 -11.93 -22.77 22.81
N LYS A 138 -13.05 -23.29 23.32
CA LYS A 138 -14.22 -22.50 23.72
C LYS A 138 -14.76 -21.62 22.59
N PHE A 139 -14.90 -22.22 21.45
CA PHE A 139 -15.41 -21.61 20.23
C PHE A 139 -16.50 -22.54 19.62
N PRO A 140 -17.50 -22.01 18.92
CA PRO A 140 -18.50 -22.85 18.28
C PRO A 140 -17.91 -23.65 17.11
N ASP A 141 -18.02 -24.99 17.15
CA ASP A 141 -17.53 -25.89 16.11
C ASP A 141 -18.13 -25.54 14.75
N ASP A 142 -19.41 -25.16 14.72
CA ASP A 142 -20.14 -24.75 13.52
C ASP A 142 -19.66 -23.36 12.97
N GLY A 143 -18.85 -22.64 13.72
CA GLY A 143 -18.25 -21.33 13.38
C GLY A 143 -16.77 -21.38 13.05
N GLU A 144 -16.05 -22.48 13.36
CA GLU A 144 -14.58 -22.51 13.21
C GLU A 144 -14.12 -22.25 11.78
N TYR A 145 -14.87 -22.71 10.76
CA TYR A 145 -14.50 -22.49 9.36
C TYR A 145 -14.59 -21.01 8.92
N LEU A 146 -15.32 -20.17 9.66
CA LEU A 146 -15.43 -18.74 9.38
C LEU A 146 -14.15 -17.98 9.75
N VAL A 147 -13.39 -18.47 10.73
CA VAL A 147 -12.15 -17.85 11.18
C VAL A 147 -11.09 -17.81 10.07
N PRO A 148 -10.75 -18.93 9.39
CA PRO A 148 -9.85 -18.87 8.24
C PRO A 148 -10.44 -18.13 7.03
N LEU A 149 -11.77 -18.08 6.86
CA LEU A 149 -12.39 -17.23 5.84
C LEU A 149 -12.12 -15.74 6.09
N TYR A 150 -12.33 -15.30 7.33
CA TYR A 150 -12.01 -13.92 7.74
C TYR A 150 -10.52 -13.60 7.52
N ALA A 151 -9.63 -14.47 7.99
CA ALA A 151 -8.20 -14.30 7.80
C ALA A 151 -7.81 -14.24 6.31
N SER A 152 -8.47 -15.05 5.46
CA SER A 152 -8.26 -15.03 4.01
C SER A 152 -8.71 -13.71 3.37
N ILE A 153 -9.83 -13.14 3.82
CA ILE A 153 -10.32 -11.82 3.37
C ILE A 153 -9.31 -10.74 3.75
N LYS A 154 -8.84 -10.72 5.01
CA LYS A 154 -7.84 -9.74 5.47
C LYS A 154 -6.50 -9.89 4.75
N SER A 155 -6.07 -11.12 4.50
CA SER A 155 -4.86 -11.40 3.73
C SER A 155 -4.95 -10.90 2.29
N LEU A 156 -6.11 -11.07 1.64
CA LEU A 156 -6.34 -10.50 0.30
C LEU A 156 -6.37 -8.98 0.31
N GLN A 157 -6.98 -8.36 1.33
CA GLN A 157 -6.97 -6.89 1.48
C GLN A 157 -5.54 -6.36 1.64
N ASN A 158 -4.72 -7.03 2.44
CA ASN A 158 -3.31 -6.68 2.62
C ASN A 158 -2.53 -6.85 1.30
N ALA A 159 -2.74 -7.96 0.57
CA ALA A 159 -2.10 -8.22 -0.71
C ALA A 159 -2.52 -7.21 -1.79
N LEU A 160 -3.80 -6.81 -1.83
CA LEU A 160 -4.30 -5.77 -2.72
C LEU A 160 -3.62 -4.42 -2.44
N SER A 161 -3.49 -4.06 -1.16
CA SER A 161 -2.78 -2.85 -0.74
C SER A 161 -1.29 -2.89 -1.13
N ALA A 162 -0.63 -4.03 -0.94
CA ALA A 162 0.78 -4.19 -1.29
C ALA A 162 1.03 -4.15 -2.81
N LYS A 163 0.10 -4.67 -3.63
CA LYS A 163 0.25 -4.67 -5.10
C LYS A 163 0.16 -3.29 -5.74
N SER A 164 -0.46 -2.33 -5.09
CA SER A 164 -0.52 -0.95 -5.58
C SER A 164 0.84 -0.24 -5.53
N GLY A 165 1.79 -0.70 -4.70
CA GLY A 165 3.16 -0.22 -4.59
C GLY A 165 4.19 -1.06 -5.35
N ASN A 166 3.89 -1.54 -6.57
CA ASN A 166 4.73 -2.52 -7.28
C ASN A 166 6.13 -1.98 -7.59
N SER A 167 7.15 -2.60 -6.97
CA SER A 167 8.57 -2.26 -7.14
C SER A 167 9.05 -2.39 -8.60
N ASP A 168 8.45 -3.28 -9.39
CA ASP A 168 8.84 -3.53 -10.78
C ASP A 168 8.46 -2.35 -11.69
N ILE A 169 7.29 -1.73 -11.47
CA ILE A 169 6.89 -0.51 -12.18
C ILE A 169 7.82 0.63 -11.79
N THR A 170 8.10 0.80 -10.50
CA THR A 170 9.04 1.82 -10.02
C THR A 170 10.42 1.63 -10.62
N THR A 171 10.91 0.39 -10.72
CA THR A 171 12.19 0.07 -11.35
C THR A 171 12.19 0.40 -12.85
N ALA A 172 11.13 0.03 -13.57
CA ALA A 172 11.02 0.35 -15.00
C ALA A 172 10.90 1.85 -15.26
N LEU A 173 10.16 2.58 -14.41
CA LEU A 173 10.07 4.04 -14.50
C LEU A 173 11.41 4.72 -14.16
N THR A 174 12.16 4.19 -13.20
CA THR A 174 13.52 4.66 -12.89
C THR A 174 14.45 4.43 -14.08
N ALA A 175 14.36 3.28 -14.77
CA ALA A 175 15.15 3.02 -15.97
C ALA A 175 14.79 4.01 -17.10
N ILE A 176 13.51 4.32 -17.29
CA ILE A 176 13.06 5.35 -18.25
C ILE A 176 13.69 6.70 -17.91
N ASN A 177 13.64 7.13 -16.65
CA ASN A 177 14.22 8.40 -16.22
C ASN A 177 15.73 8.42 -16.47
N THR A 178 16.44 7.33 -16.18
CA THR A 178 17.88 7.23 -16.45
C THR A 178 18.19 7.40 -17.96
N GLU A 179 17.46 6.72 -18.84
CA GLU A 179 17.64 6.86 -20.29
C GLU A 179 17.30 8.27 -20.79
N LEU A 180 16.31 8.93 -20.16
CA LEU A 180 15.96 10.31 -20.48
C LEU A 180 17.02 11.30 -20.00
N ASP A 181 17.60 11.10 -18.80
CA ASP A 181 18.70 11.93 -18.29
C ASP A 181 19.95 11.79 -19.18
N GLU A 182 20.27 10.56 -19.63
CA GLU A 182 21.31 10.32 -20.59
C GLU A 182 21.04 11.00 -21.95
N THR A 183 19.77 10.93 -22.41
CA THR A 183 19.35 11.62 -23.64
C THR A 183 19.47 13.13 -23.48
N GLN A 184 19.11 13.68 -22.34
CA GLN A 184 19.30 15.10 -22.02
C GLN A 184 20.77 15.49 -22.07
N SER A 185 21.66 14.67 -21.48
CA SER A 185 23.11 14.91 -21.51
C SER A 185 23.67 14.94 -22.96
N ILE A 186 23.19 14.02 -23.80
CA ILE A 186 23.59 13.98 -25.24
C ILE A 186 23.05 15.22 -25.97
N CYS A 187 21.84 15.68 -25.64
CA CYS A 187 21.30 16.92 -26.21
C CYS A 187 22.11 18.15 -25.80
N ASP A 188 22.60 18.20 -24.57
CA ASP A 188 23.46 19.29 -24.08
C ASP A 188 24.82 19.27 -24.79
N GLU A 189 25.38 18.08 -25.06
CA GLU A 189 26.60 17.93 -25.82
C GLU A 189 26.41 18.30 -27.29
N LEU A 190 25.29 17.94 -27.91
CA LEU A 190 24.89 18.39 -29.24
C LEU A 190 24.85 19.93 -29.33
N ASN A 191 24.20 20.57 -28.35
CA ASN A 191 24.19 22.04 -28.25
C ASN A 191 25.62 22.60 -28.19
N THR A 192 26.48 22.02 -27.35
CA THR A 192 27.89 22.43 -27.23
C THR A 192 28.66 22.31 -28.54
N GLN A 193 28.42 21.24 -29.29
CA GLN A 193 29.06 21.03 -30.61
C GLN A 193 28.54 22.04 -31.65
N VAL A 194 27.23 22.31 -31.64
CA VAL A 194 26.60 23.32 -32.53
C VAL A 194 27.12 24.71 -32.21
N ASP A 195 27.19 25.08 -30.91
CA ASP A 195 27.72 26.36 -30.46
C ASP A 195 29.21 26.52 -30.84
N SER A 196 30.00 25.44 -30.72
CA SER A 196 31.39 25.41 -31.14
C SER A 196 31.53 25.60 -32.66
N ALA A 197 30.64 24.97 -33.43
CA ALA A 197 30.60 25.16 -34.88
C ALA A 197 30.24 26.61 -35.25
N ILE A 198 29.26 27.21 -34.57
CA ILE A 198 28.85 28.61 -34.77
C ILE A 198 29.99 29.56 -34.39
N THR A 199 30.68 29.31 -33.28
CA THR A 199 31.81 30.12 -32.83
C THR A 199 32.96 30.10 -33.85
N GLN A 200 33.33 28.92 -34.35
CA GLN A 200 34.38 28.79 -35.35
C GLN A 200 34.03 29.45 -36.70
N LEU A 201 32.73 29.40 -37.07
CA LEU A 201 32.26 30.09 -38.26
C LEU A 201 32.29 31.63 -38.05
N GLY A 202 31.94 32.10 -36.82
CA GLY A 202 32.03 33.52 -36.47
C GLY A 202 33.47 34.06 -36.49
N GLU A 203 34.44 33.29 -36.00
CA GLU A 203 35.87 33.62 -36.08
C GLU A 203 36.37 33.71 -37.53
N SER A 204 35.79 32.94 -38.41
CA SER A 204 36.06 32.96 -39.83
C SER A 204 35.15 33.92 -40.64
N ALA A 205 34.33 34.67 -39.92
CA ALA A 205 33.11 35.37 -40.40
C ALA A 205 33.30 36.45 -41.50
N THR A 206 34.54 36.85 -41.85
CA THR A 206 34.76 37.72 -43.02
C THR A 206 34.54 37.01 -44.36
N GLN A 207 34.24 35.71 -44.34
CA GLN A 207 34.11 34.89 -45.57
C GLN A 207 32.91 33.95 -45.63
N ILE A 208 32.07 33.89 -44.58
CA ILE A 208 30.91 33.00 -44.55
C ILE A 208 29.62 33.78 -44.82
N ASP A 209 28.82 33.23 -45.76
CA ASP A 209 27.54 33.80 -46.17
C ASP A 209 26.53 33.81 -45.02
N ALA A 210 25.73 34.89 -44.85
CA ALA A 210 24.72 35.08 -43.85
C ALA A 210 23.67 33.92 -43.79
N ASP A 211 23.52 33.20 -44.91
CA ASP A 211 22.62 32.05 -44.99
C ASP A 211 23.12 30.82 -44.17
N VAL A 212 24.46 30.64 -44.04
CA VAL A 212 25.05 29.55 -43.25
C VAL A 212 24.83 29.79 -41.75
N ASP A 213 24.99 31.05 -41.30
CA ASP A 213 24.73 31.44 -39.93
C ASP A 213 23.25 31.20 -39.58
N THR A 214 22.33 31.48 -40.50
CA THR A 214 20.88 31.24 -40.29
C THR A 214 20.59 29.74 -40.16
N ALA A 215 21.17 28.89 -40.98
CA ALA A 215 20.95 27.44 -40.89
C ALA A 215 21.56 26.84 -39.60
N LEU A 216 22.70 27.32 -39.14
CA LEU A 216 23.32 26.89 -37.87
C LEU A 216 22.50 27.35 -36.65
N ALA A 217 21.95 28.57 -36.71
CA ALA A 217 21.02 29.04 -35.70
C ALA A 217 19.75 28.15 -35.64
N ALA A 218 19.26 27.68 -36.79
CA ALA A 218 18.14 26.73 -36.86
C ALA A 218 18.48 25.36 -36.23
N ILE A 219 19.71 24.86 -36.46
CA ILE A 219 20.19 23.61 -35.78
C ILE A 219 20.19 23.79 -34.26
N ASN A 220 20.69 24.91 -33.77
CA ASN A 220 20.68 25.20 -32.33
C ASN A 220 19.28 25.25 -31.76
N THR A 221 18.33 25.90 -32.45
CA THR A 221 16.94 25.97 -32.08
C THR A 221 16.27 24.57 -32.02
N ALA A 222 16.58 23.70 -32.97
CA ALA A 222 16.06 22.33 -33.00
C ALA A 222 16.61 21.51 -31.82
N ALA A 223 17.89 21.67 -31.46
CA ALA A 223 18.52 21.03 -30.33
C ALA A 223 17.88 21.48 -29.00
N ASP A 224 17.57 22.76 -28.87
CA ASP A 224 16.87 23.31 -27.66
C ASP A 224 15.44 22.74 -27.52
N ARG A 225 14.73 22.55 -28.63
CA ARG A 225 13.44 21.90 -28.62
C ARG A 225 13.52 20.43 -28.17
N ILE A 226 14.56 19.69 -28.59
CA ILE A 226 14.81 18.34 -28.10
C ILE A 226 15.03 18.34 -26.60
N ASN A 227 15.89 19.22 -26.09
CA ASN A 227 16.12 19.37 -24.66
C ASN A 227 14.82 19.61 -23.88
N THR A 228 14.00 20.52 -24.38
CA THR A 228 12.72 20.85 -23.74
C THR A 228 11.76 19.66 -23.73
N ALA A 229 11.60 18.97 -24.84
CA ALA A 229 10.72 17.81 -24.94
C ALA A 229 11.16 16.66 -24.02
N VAL A 230 12.46 16.38 -23.97
CA VAL A 230 13.02 15.34 -23.09
C VAL A 230 12.83 15.71 -21.61
N ALA A 231 13.04 16.98 -21.22
CA ALA A 231 12.83 17.44 -19.85
C ALA A 231 11.34 17.33 -19.43
N LEU A 232 10.41 17.66 -20.34
CA LEU A 232 8.98 17.50 -20.11
C LEU A 232 8.59 16.02 -19.98
N ALA A 233 9.14 15.15 -20.81
CA ALA A 233 8.92 13.70 -20.71
C ALA A 233 9.37 13.18 -19.34
N ASN A 234 10.57 13.58 -18.89
CA ASN A 234 11.09 13.19 -17.57
C ASN A 234 10.14 13.59 -16.44
N THR A 235 9.63 14.84 -16.48
CA THR A 235 8.65 15.31 -15.49
C THR A 235 7.38 14.45 -15.46
N GLN A 236 6.87 14.00 -16.62
CA GLN A 236 5.69 13.15 -16.68
C GLN A 236 5.97 11.75 -16.09
N PHE A 237 7.13 11.16 -16.36
CA PHE A 237 7.50 9.87 -15.78
C PHE A 237 7.73 9.96 -14.28
N ASP A 238 8.30 11.05 -13.75
CA ASP A 238 8.38 11.31 -12.31
C ASP A 238 6.98 11.41 -11.68
N SER A 239 6.05 12.07 -12.37
CA SER A 239 4.65 12.15 -11.95
C SER A 239 3.96 10.79 -11.98
N ALA A 240 4.27 9.95 -12.96
CA ALA A 240 3.80 8.57 -13.03
C ALA A 240 4.33 7.73 -11.85
N VAL A 241 5.61 7.87 -11.49
CA VAL A 241 6.19 7.24 -10.29
C VAL A 241 5.44 7.68 -9.04
N THR A 242 5.19 8.98 -8.90
CA THR A 242 4.46 9.56 -7.76
C THR A 242 3.02 9.03 -7.69
N SER A 243 2.31 9.01 -8.82
CA SER A 243 0.93 8.50 -8.90
C SER A 243 0.87 7.00 -8.62
N ASN A 244 1.83 6.23 -9.10
CA ASN A 244 1.94 4.80 -8.82
C ASN A 244 2.20 4.53 -7.33
N THR A 245 3.03 5.35 -6.67
CA THR A 245 3.26 5.24 -5.22
C THR A 245 2.05 5.68 -4.38
N ALA A 246 1.18 6.52 -4.95
CA ALA A 246 -0.10 6.93 -4.37
C ALA A 246 -1.27 5.98 -4.70
N GLU A 247 -0.99 4.84 -5.36
CA GLU A 247 -1.99 3.81 -5.75
C GLU A 247 -2.97 4.26 -6.84
N ASP A 248 -2.69 5.35 -7.55
CA ASP A 248 -3.49 5.86 -8.67
C ASP A 248 -2.93 5.35 -10.01
N ILE A 249 -3.30 4.14 -10.37
CA ILE A 249 -2.82 3.45 -11.58
C ILE A 249 -3.34 4.11 -12.86
N GLU A 250 -4.57 4.64 -12.85
CA GLU A 250 -5.13 5.33 -14.02
C GLU A 250 -4.36 6.62 -14.31
N LEU A 251 -4.07 7.41 -13.28
CA LEU A 251 -3.30 8.62 -13.39
C LEU A 251 -1.84 8.31 -13.79
N ALA A 252 -1.23 7.28 -13.22
CA ALA A 252 0.10 6.81 -13.61
C ALA A 252 0.13 6.42 -15.10
N SER A 253 -0.85 5.67 -15.59
CA SER A 253 -0.97 5.30 -17.00
C SER A 253 -1.17 6.53 -17.91
N SER A 254 -1.97 7.51 -17.49
CA SER A 254 -2.16 8.78 -18.19
C SER A 254 -0.84 9.56 -18.31
N HIS A 255 -0.07 9.64 -17.23
CA HIS A 255 1.24 10.28 -17.23
C HIS A 255 2.24 9.55 -18.13
N VAL A 256 2.27 8.21 -18.12
CA VAL A 256 3.11 7.43 -19.04
C VAL A 256 2.74 7.72 -20.50
N ASN A 257 1.46 7.74 -20.83
CA ASN A 257 1.00 8.04 -22.19
C ASN A 257 1.39 9.47 -22.62
N THR A 258 1.27 10.43 -21.72
CA THR A 258 1.69 11.82 -21.96
C THR A 258 3.20 11.92 -22.16
N GLY A 259 3.99 11.23 -21.34
CA GLY A 259 5.44 11.16 -21.48
C GLY A 259 5.86 10.58 -22.85
N ASN A 260 5.19 9.53 -23.31
CA ASN A 260 5.41 8.94 -24.65
C ASN A 260 5.11 9.94 -25.79
N GLY A 261 4.10 10.82 -25.60
CA GLY A 261 3.82 11.92 -26.53
C GLY A 261 4.99 12.89 -26.65
N PHE A 262 5.58 13.32 -25.54
CA PHE A 262 6.77 14.18 -25.54
C PHE A 262 8.00 13.49 -26.15
N LEU A 263 8.18 12.18 -25.94
CA LEU A 263 9.24 11.42 -26.59
C LEU A 263 9.10 11.42 -28.13
N SER A 264 7.87 11.33 -28.62
CA SER A 264 7.58 11.42 -30.06
C SER A 264 7.89 12.82 -30.62
N GLU A 265 7.59 13.88 -29.86
CA GLU A 265 7.94 15.26 -30.19
C GLU A 265 9.48 15.47 -30.25
N ALA A 266 10.20 14.94 -29.25
CA ALA A 266 11.68 14.97 -29.26
C ALA A 266 12.24 14.24 -30.48
N SER A 267 11.66 13.10 -30.87
CA SER A 267 12.07 12.36 -32.09
C SER A 267 11.81 13.18 -33.34
N SER A 268 10.69 13.90 -33.43
CA SER A 268 10.40 14.80 -34.55
C SER A 268 11.42 15.96 -34.66
N SER A 269 11.74 16.57 -33.52
CA SER A 269 12.73 17.65 -33.42
C SER A 269 14.14 17.16 -33.78
N ALA A 270 14.51 15.92 -33.43
CA ALA A 270 15.80 15.31 -33.85
C ALA A 270 15.86 15.11 -35.37
N SER A 271 14.77 14.73 -36.01
CA SER A 271 14.65 14.60 -37.45
C SER A 271 14.81 15.96 -38.17
N GLU A 272 14.20 17.01 -37.60
CA GLU A 272 14.34 18.40 -38.08
C GLU A 272 15.78 18.91 -37.96
N ALA A 273 16.46 18.64 -36.84
CA ALA A 273 17.89 18.96 -36.66
C ALA A 273 18.77 18.28 -37.76
N SER A 274 18.45 17.02 -38.08
CA SER A 274 19.16 16.29 -39.16
C SER A 274 18.92 16.91 -40.54
N ALA A 275 17.70 17.43 -40.82
CA ALA A 275 17.40 18.12 -42.06
C ALA A 275 18.19 19.43 -42.23
N TYR A 276 18.25 20.25 -41.15
CA TYR A 276 19.06 21.47 -41.13
C TYR A 276 20.58 21.15 -41.24
N ALA A 277 21.04 20.09 -40.61
CA ALA A 277 22.44 19.63 -40.75
C ALA A 277 22.76 19.28 -42.21
N SER A 278 21.83 18.68 -42.96
CA SER A 278 21.98 18.38 -44.36
C SER A 278 22.02 19.65 -45.24
N GLU A 279 21.21 20.66 -44.91
CA GLU A 279 21.19 21.97 -45.58
C GLU A 279 22.51 22.72 -45.34
N VAL A 280 23.06 22.73 -44.09
CA VAL A 280 24.39 23.32 -43.81
C VAL A 280 25.47 22.63 -44.63
N ASN A 281 25.44 21.29 -44.74
CA ASN A 281 26.41 20.56 -45.58
C ASN A 281 26.41 21.01 -47.03
N ALA A 282 25.22 21.20 -47.63
CA ALA A 282 25.08 21.65 -49.00
C ALA A 282 25.69 23.06 -49.20
N ARG A 283 25.44 23.98 -48.27
CA ARG A 283 25.93 25.38 -48.32
C ARG A 283 27.43 25.46 -48.06
N ILE A 284 27.95 24.67 -47.10
CA ILE A 284 29.38 24.61 -46.79
C ILE A 284 30.19 24.06 -47.97
N SER A 285 29.59 23.15 -48.74
CA SER A 285 30.22 22.64 -49.97
C SER A 285 30.54 23.72 -50.99
N GLN A 286 29.89 24.86 -50.88
CA GLN A 286 30.06 26.01 -51.77
C GLN A 286 31.16 26.98 -51.28
N VAL A 287 31.54 26.93 -49.99
CA VAL A 287 32.43 27.91 -49.36
C VAL A 287 33.93 27.47 -49.32
N GLY A 288 34.29 26.37 -49.96
CA GLY A 288 35.68 25.98 -50.14
C GLY A 288 36.44 25.52 -48.87
N GLY A 289 37.53 26.10 -48.47
CA GLY A 289 38.52 25.56 -47.51
C GLY A 289 38.11 25.38 -46.07
N TYR A 290 36.91 25.88 -45.63
CA TYR A 290 36.40 25.68 -44.29
C TYR A 290 35.63 24.37 -44.11
N ASN A 291 35.43 23.64 -45.22
CA ASN A 291 34.62 22.43 -45.28
C ASN A 291 35.00 21.31 -44.30
N GLN A 292 36.25 21.13 -44.00
CA GLN A 292 36.68 19.97 -43.20
C GLN A 292 36.31 20.11 -41.73
N VAL A 293 36.49 21.26 -41.14
CA VAL A 293 36.17 21.49 -39.70
C VAL A 293 34.67 21.47 -39.48
N VAL A 294 33.92 22.23 -40.29
CA VAL A 294 32.45 22.30 -40.16
C VAL A 294 31.80 20.96 -40.51
N SER A 295 32.32 20.23 -41.51
CA SER A 295 31.84 18.86 -41.78
C SER A 295 32.06 17.91 -40.59
N GLY A 296 33.16 18.09 -39.84
CA GLY A 296 33.44 17.34 -38.62
C GLY A 296 32.35 17.59 -37.56
N TYR A 297 31.99 18.82 -37.31
CA TYR A 297 30.92 19.18 -36.34
C TYR A 297 29.55 18.70 -36.77
N LEU A 298 29.23 18.77 -38.09
CA LEU A 298 27.98 18.26 -38.63
C LEU A 298 27.84 16.74 -38.48
N ASN A 299 28.93 16.01 -38.77
CA ASN A 299 28.95 14.57 -38.59
C ASN A 299 28.77 14.19 -37.12
N ALA A 300 29.42 14.95 -36.22
CA ALA A 300 29.20 14.76 -34.76
C ALA A 300 27.75 15.04 -34.39
N ALA A 301 27.14 16.13 -34.86
CA ALA A 301 25.75 16.47 -34.62
C ALA A 301 24.77 15.40 -35.13
N GLN A 302 25.02 14.86 -36.33
CA GLN A 302 24.25 13.71 -36.86
C GLN A 302 24.42 12.45 -35.99
N GLY A 303 25.64 12.20 -35.52
CA GLY A 303 25.93 11.11 -34.58
C GLY A 303 25.11 11.23 -33.31
N PHE A 304 25.12 12.38 -32.69
CA PHE A 304 24.33 12.67 -31.51
C PHE A 304 22.80 12.57 -31.76
N ALA A 305 22.33 13.08 -32.92
CA ALA A 305 20.91 12.95 -33.28
C ALA A 305 20.47 11.49 -33.40
N ASN A 306 21.31 10.62 -33.99
CA ASN A 306 21.04 9.18 -34.08
C ASN A 306 21.06 8.50 -32.69
N GLU A 307 22.01 8.90 -31.86
CA GLU A 307 22.09 8.38 -30.49
C GLU A 307 20.87 8.77 -29.67
N ILE A 308 20.44 10.03 -29.74
CA ILE A 308 19.18 10.52 -29.12
C ILE A 308 17.99 9.66 -29.58
N GLN A 309 17.89 9.41 -30.91
CA GLN A 309 16.79 8.61 -31.45
C GLN A 309 16.80 7.17 -30.89
N THR A 310 17.99 6.57 -30.77
CA THR A 310 18.15 5.24 -30.15
C THR A 310 17.74 5.26 -28.69
N LYS A 311 18.18 6.25 -27.92
CA LYS A 311 17.80 6.41 -26.50
C LYS A 311 16.30 6.61 -26.30
N ILE A 312 15.67 7.42 -27.16
CA ILE A 312 14.22 7.60 -27.18
C ILE A 312 13.48 6.27 -27.44
N GLN A 313 13.96 5.46 -28.40
CA GLN A 313 13.39 4.14 -28.68
C GLN A 313 13.51 3.19 -27.48
N ILE A 314 14.64 3.20 -26.79
CA ILE A 314 14.85 2.42 -25.56
C ILE A 314 13.87 2.87 -24.47
N ALA A 315 13.75 4.19 -24.25
CA ALA A 315 12.81 4.73 -23.27
C ALA A 315 11.35 4.39 -23.62
N GLN A 316 10.96 4.43 -24.90
CA GLN A 316 9.66 3.95 -25.38
C GLN A 316 9.46 2.45 -25.13
N GLY A 317 10.51 1.64 -25.29
CA GLY A 317 10.50 0.22 -24.94
C GLY A 317 10.16 0.00 -23.46
N TYR A 318 10.82 0.74 -22.56
CA TYR A 318 10.48 0.71 -21.12
C TYR A 318 9.07 1.23 -20.84
N GLY A 319 8.61 2.26 -21.52
CA GLY A 319 7.22 2.75 -21.41
C GLY A 319 6.18 1.68 -21.79
N ASN A 320 6.45 0.92 -22.84
CA ASN A 320 5.61 -0.21 -23.23
C ASN A 320 5.66 -1.33 -22.19
N GLU A 321 6.84 -1.62 -21.62
CA GLU A 321 6.97 -2.59 -20.53
C GLU A 321 6.16 -2.17 -19.30
N VAL A 322 6.22 -0.90 -18.90
CA VAL A 322 5.39 -0.34 -17.80
C VAL A 322 3.91 -0.55 -18.09
N THR A 323 3.47 -0.25 -19.32
CA THR A 323 2.07 -0.45 -19.71
C THR A 323 1.63 -1.91 -19.64
N LEU A 324 2.48 -2.84 -20.08
CA LEU A 324 2.21 -4.27 -19.96
C LEU A 324 2.12 -4.71 -18.50
N ARG A 325 3.05 -4.26 -17.65
CA ARG A 325 3.04 -4.57 -16.21
C ARG A 325 1.81 -4.00 -15.51
N LEU A 326 1.40 -2.77 -15.84
CA LEU A 326 0.15 -2.17 -15.35
C LEU A 326 -1.07 -3.00 -15.74
N ASN A 327 -1.14 -3.50 -16.98
CA ASN A 327 -2.23 -4.35 -17.44
C ASN A 327 -2.28 -5.69 -16.68
N VAL A 328 -1.13 -6.30 -16.42
CA VAL A 328 -1.03 -7.52 -15.60
C VAL A 328 -1.54 -7.25 -14.20
N ILE A 329 -1.06 -6.18 -13.56
CA ILE A 329 -1.47 -5.78 -12.19
C ILE A 329 -2.97 -5.52 -12.12
N ASN A 330 -3.54 -4.78 -13.08
CA ASN A 330 -4.98 -4.51 -13.14
C ASN A 330 -5.79 -5.81 -13.27
N THR A 331 -5.28 -6.77 -14.06
CA THR A 331 -5.94 -8.08 -14.20
C THR A 331 -5.89 -8.87 -12.90
N GLU A 332 -4.73 -8.94 -12.25
CA GLU A 332 -4.55 -9.63 -10.98
C GLU A 332 -5.36 -8.95 -9.86
N TYR A 333 -5.37 -7.62 -9.81
CA TYR A 333 -6.17 -6.83 -8.88
C TYR A 333 -7.65 -7.15 -9.03
N SER A 334 -8.17 -7.14 -10.26
CA SER A 334 -9.56 -7.48 -10.55
C SER A 334 -9.91 -8.94 -10.18
N GLN A 335 -8.97 -9.87 -10.33
CA GLN A 335 -9.17 -11.26 -9.89
C GLN A 335 -9.21 -11.36 -8.36
N MET A 336 -8.31 -10.67 -7.65
CA MET A 336 -8.28 -10.64 -6.19
C MET A 336 -9.55 -9.98 -5.61
N GLU A 337 -10.03 -8.87 -6.20
CA GLU A 337 -11.32 -8.26 -5.81
C GLU A 337 -12.49 -9.24 -5.94
N LYS A 338 -12.56 -9.97 -7.05
CA LYS A 338 -13.61 -10.99 -7.25
C LYS A 338 -13.50 -12.12 -6.24
N GLN A 339 -12.30 -12.56 -5.91
CA GLN A 339 -12.07 -13.58 -4.88
C GLN A 339 -12.46 -13.05 -3.50
N GLN A 340 -12.07 -11.82 -3.16
CA GLN A 340 -12.45 -11.18 -1.91
C GLN A 340 -13.97 -11.05 -1.78
N ALA A 341 -14.65 -10.56 -2.82
CA ALA A 341 -16.11 -10.44 -2.82
C ALA A 341 -16.81 -11.79 -2.61
N LYS A 342 -16.29 -12.86 -3.23
CA LYS A 342 -16.82 -14.22 -3.03
C LYS A 342 -16.60 -14.68 -1.59
N LEU A 343 -15.40 -14.55 -1.05
CA LEU A 343 -15.10 -14.95 0.34
C LEU A 343 -15.93 -14.14 1.33
N GLN A 344 -16.12 -12.84 1.10
CA GLN A 344 -16.99 -12.00 1.92
C GLN A 344 -18.43 -12.50 1.89
N ALA A 345 -18.97 -12.81 0.73
CA ALA A 345 -20.32 -13.36 0.61
C ALA A 345 -20.48 -14.72 1.31
N ASP A 346 -19.47 -15.59 1.21
CA ASP A 346 -19.45 -16.88 1.91
C ASP A 346 -19.36 -16.69 3.43
N TYR A 347 -18.54 -15.74 3.89
CA TYR A 347 -18.42 -15.36 5.30
C TYR A 347 -19.75 -14.80 5.86
N ASP A 348 -20.34 -13.82 5.18
CA ASP A 348 -21.58 -13.18 5.59
C ASP A 348 -22.73 -14.20 5.67
N LYS A 349 -22.80 -15.11 4.70
CA LYS A 349 -23.78 -16.20 4.68
C LYS A 349 -23.57 -17.16 5.86
N GLY A 350 -22.33 -17.57 6.11
CA GLY A 350 -21.99 -18.44 7.23
C GLY A 350 -22.27 -17.79 8.58
N LEU A 351 -21.89 -16.51 8.73
CA LEU A 351 -22.15 -15.73 9.93
C LEU A 351 -23.67 -15.58 10.18
N ALA A 352 -24.45 -15.29 9.15
CA ALA A 352 -25.90 -15.21 9.25
C ALA A 352 -26.56 -16.53 9.65
N GLN A 353 -25.98 -17.68 9.27
CA GLN A 353 -26.43 -19.02 9.71
C GLN A 353 -26.07 -19.29 11.17
N LEU A 354 -24.87 -18.86 11.58
CA LEU A 354 -24.36 -19.07 12.92
C LEU A 354 -25.12 -18.22 13.98
N VAL A 355 -25.58 -17.03 13.61
CA VAL A 355 -26.27 -16.07 14.51
C VAL A 355 -27.77 -16.40 14.66
N ARG A 356 -28.35 -17.18 13.78
CA ARG A 356 -29.73 -17.70 13.89
C ARG A 356 -29.85 -18.75 14.98
#